data_80efbab00db9c4678c71b8b6664e42df
#
_entry.id   80efbab00db9c4678c71b8b6664e42df
#
_cell.length_a   1.000
_cell.length_b   1.000
_cell.length_c   1.000
_cell.angle_alpha   90.00
_cell.angle_beta   90.00
_cell.angle_gamma   90.00
#
_symmetry.space_group_name_H-M   'P 1'
#
loop_
_entity.id
_entity.type
_entity.pdbx_description
1 polymer ?
#
loop_
_entity_poly.entity_id
_entity_poly.type
_entity_poly.pdbx_seq_one_letter_code
_entity_poly.pdbx_strand_id
1 'polypeptide(L)'
;MKSNRTLVAVLALVIASPIALSAVTRALTRPPQPFLAPPAGKADKCVRDVDYMRFHHMDYLKAVRDEYVRSGIRREKGLSSCRECHPDRARFCDRCHNSVQLNVDCFGCHDYPETASAISKKE
;
A
#
# COMPACT_ATOMS: atom_id res chain seq x y z
N MET A 1 25.15 -36.60 36.92
CA MET A 1 25.18 -35.15 36.56
C MET A 1 25.36 -34.89 35.04
N LYS A 2 25.89 -35.80 34.22
CA LYS A 2 25.98 -35.58 32.74
C LYS A 2 24.62 -35.58 32.04
N SER A 3 23.67 -36.42 32.47
CA SER A 3 22.33 -36.57 31.86
C SER A 3 21.51 -35.28 31.86
N ASN A 4 21.51 -34.52 32.94
CA ASN A 4 20.73 -33.29 33.03
C ASN A 4 21.24 -32.17 32.08
N ARG A 5 22.55 -32.10 31.86
CA ARG A 5 23.16 -31.12 30.98
C ARG A 5 22.76 -31.40 29.51
N THR A 6 22.73 -32.65 29.10
CA THR A 6 22.32 -33.08 27.77
C THR A 6 20.82 -32.77 27.54
N LEU A 7 20.00 -33.06 28.54
CA LEU A 7 18.55 -32.80 28.46
C LEU A 7 18.25 -31.31 28.37
N VAL A 8 18.94 -30.47 29.12
CA VAL A 8 18.81 -29.01 29.06
C VAL A 8 19.27 -28.47 27.67
N ALA A 9 20.36 -28.99 27.15
CA ALA A 9 20.86 -28.58 25.85
C ALA A 9 19.88 -28.95 24.71
N VAL A 10 19.32 -30.17 24.75
CA VAL A 10 18.31 -30.58 23.78
C VAL A 10 17.05 -29.72 23.88
N LEU A 11 16.58 -29.45 25.09
CA LEU A 11 15.41 -28.61 25.29
C LEU A 11 15.62 -27.19 24.78
N ALA A 12 16.80 -26.60 25.07
CA ALA A 12 17.17 -25.29 24.58
C ALA A 12 17.22 -25.25 23.02
N LEU A 13 17.74 -26.30 22.40
CA LEU A 13 17.82 -26.39 20.95
C LEU A 13 16.44 -26.53 20.31
N VAL A 14 15.53 -27.28 20.92
CA VAL A 14 14.14 -27.44 20.45
C VAL A 14 13.37 -26.12 20.55
N ILE A 15 13.60 -25.34 21.60
CA ILE A 15 12.95 -24.03 21.78
C ILE A 15 13.58 -22.98 20.84
N ALA A 16 14.89 -22.97 20.69
CA ALA A 16 15.59 -21.99 19.88
C ALA A 16 15.40 -22.20 18.36
N SER A 17 15.23 -23.45 17.90
CA SER A 17 15.13 -23.76 16.47
C SER A 17 13.97 -23.10 15.74
N PRO A 18 12.72 -23.07 16.25
CA PRO A 18 11.63 -22.40 15.56
C PRO A 18 11.81 -20.87 15.55
N ILE A 19 12.43 -20.31 16.58
CA ILE A 19 12.71 -18.86 16.63
C ILE A 19 13.76 -18.51 15.59
N ALA A 20 14.86 -19.26 15.53
CA ALA A 20 15.91 -19.06 14.54
C ALA A 20 15.37 -19.26 13.11
N LEU A 21 14.58 -20.31 12.89
CA LEU A 21 13.97 -20.57 11.59
C LEU A 21 13.02 -19.45 11.18
N SER A 22 12.20 -18.94 12.09
CA SER A 22 11.29 -17.83 11.78
C SER A 22 12.03 -16.53 11.50
N ALA A 23 13.14 -16.26 12.17
CA ALA A 23 13.98 -15.10 11.90
C ALA A 23 14.65 -15.20 10.52
N VAL A 24 15.18 -16.37 10.18
CA VAL A 24 15.81 -16.64 8.87
C VAL A 24 14.77 -16.55 7.74
N THR A 25 13.60 -17.16 7.91
CA THR A 25 12.54 -17.07 6.89
C THR A 25 12.07 -15.65 6.69
N ARG A 26 11.87 -14.86 7.75
CA ARG A 26 11.54 -13.43 7.65
C ARG A 26 12.62 -12.61 6.96
N ALA A 27 13.88 -12.92 7.18
CA ALA A 27 15.00 -12.24 6.53
C ALA A 27 15.08 -12.56 5.02
N LEU A 28 14.81 -13.82 4.66
CA LEU A 28 14.88 -14.30 3.27
C LEU A 28 13.61 -14.02 2.47
N THR A 29 12.43 -14.02 3.11
CA THR A 29 11.12 -13.80 2.47
C THR A 29 10.57 -12.42 2.74
N ARG A 30 11.39 -11.38 2.73
CA ARG A 30 10.90 -10.01 2.79
C ARG A 30 9.89 -9.82 1.64
N PRO A 31 8.61 -9.55 1.94
CA PRO A 31 7.65 -9.32 0.87
C PRO A 31 8.18 -8.18 -0.01
N PRO A 32 8.17 -8.33 -1.34
CA PRO A 32 8.62 -7.28 -2.22
C PRO A 32 7.81 -6.02 -1.93
N GLN A 33 8.49 -4.92 -1.70
CA GLN A 33 7.82 -3.62 -1.56
C GLN A 33 6.95 -3.39 -2.80
N PRO A 34 5.68 -3.01 -2.66
CA PRO A 34 4.85 -2.75 -3.81
C PRO A 34 5.49 -1.62 -4.64
N PHE A 35 5.83 -1.95 -5.86
CA PHE A 35 6.37 -0.96 -6.80
C PHE A 35 5.21 -0.09 -7.28
N LEU A 36 5.23 1.17 -6.94
CA LEU A 36 4.29 2.16 -7.43
C LEU A 36 4.84 2.83 -8.68
N ALA A 37 3.98 3.05 -9.67
CA ALA A 37 4.38 3.79 -10.86
C ALA A 37 4.82 5.22 -10.47
N PRO A 38 5.92 5.72 -11.04
CA PRO A 38 6.34 7.09 -10.81
C PRO A 38 5.26 8.06 -11.33
N PRO A 39 5.20 9.29 -10.79
CA PRO A 39 4.29 10.31 -11.29
C PRO A 39 4.59 10.66 -12.75
N ALA A 40 3.57 11.03 -13.51
CA ALA A 40 3.68 11.38 -14.94
C ALA A 40 4.30 12.79 -15.19
N GLY A 41 4.91 13.39 -14.22
CA GLY A 41 5.82 14.53 -14.40
C GLY A 41 5.17 15.90 -14.62
N LYS A 42 3.92 16.11 -14.20
CA LYS A 42 3.25 17.43 -14.34
C LYS A 42 3.32 18.32 -13.09
N ALA A 43 3.77 17.80 -11.96
CA ALA A 43 3.92 18.58 -10.74
C ALA A 43 5.22 18.20 -10.02
N ASP A 44 5.93 19.20 -9.56
CA ASP A 44 7.20 19.01 -8.83
C ASP A 44 6.99 18.39 -7.43
N LYS A 45 5.77 18.44 -6.92
CA LYS A 45 5.43 17.95 -5.57
C LYS A 45 4.05 17.31 -5.54
N CYS A 46 3.90 16.29 -4.71
CA CYS A 46 2.60 15.75 -4.35
C CYS A 46 1.76 16.82 -3.62
N VAL A 47 0.42 16.68 -3.64
CA VAL A 47 -0.53 17.58 -2.96
C VAL A 47 -0.29 17.72 -1.46
N ARG A 48 0.34 16.74 -0.85
CA ARG A 48 0.86 16.73 0.53
C ARG A 48 2.20 16.00 0.54
N ASP A 49 2.87 16.02 1.69
CA ASP A 49 4.08 15.25 1.92
C ASP A 49 3.87 13.76 1.54
N VAL A 50 4.88 13.16 0.92
CA VAL A 50 4.76 11.79 0.38
C VAL A 50 4.55 10.75 1.47
N ASP A 51 5.23 10.89 2.60
CA ASP A 51 5.08 9.97 3.72
C ASP A 51 3.70 10.13 4.37
N TYR A 52 3.21 11.36 4.51
CA TYR A 52 1.84 11.60 4.93
C TYR A 52 0.85 10.93 3.98
N MET A 53 0.97 11.11 2.67
CA MET A 53 0.06 10.51 1.69
C MET A 53 0.12 8.98 1.70
N ARG A 54 1.28 8.40 1.97
CA ARG A 54 1.45 6.95 2.03
C ARG A 54 0.59 6.30 3.11
N PHE A 55 0.44 6.95 4.26
CA PHE A 55 -0.25 6.37 5.42
C PHE A 55 -1.60 7.02 5.72
N HIS A 56 -1.84 8.25 5.27
CA HIS A 56 -2.99 9.07 5.63
C HIS A 56 -3.79 9.62 4.44
N HIS A 57 -3.59 9.10 3.22
CA HIS A 57 -4.33 9.57 2.05
C HIS A 57 -5.86 9.45 2.21
N MET A 58 -6.35 8.47 2.97
CA MET A 58 -7.77 8.32 3.25
C MET A 58 -8.32 9.42 4.16
N ASP A 59 -7.53 9.85 5.14
CA ASP A 59 -7.92 10.95 6.03
C ASP A 59 -7.95 12.26 5.27
N TYR A 60 -6.96 12.47 4.39
CA TYR A 60 -6.95 13.59 3.46
C TYR A 60 -8.19 13.61 2.55
N LEU A 61 -8.52 12.50 1.91
CA LEU A 61 -9.69 12.40 1.02
C LEU A 61 -11.01 12.60 1.77
N LYS A 62 -11.14 12.07 2.99
CA LYS A 62 -12.31 12.31 3.85
C LYS A 62 -12.45 13.80 4.20
N ALA A 63 -11.37 14.46 4.57
CA ALA A 63 -11.38 15.89 4.90
C ALA A 63 -11.80 16.74 3.69
N VAL A 64 -11.23 16.47 2.51
CA VAL A 64 -11.60 17.17 1.26
C VAL A 64 -13.10 16.95 0.92
N ARG A 65 -13.57 15.71 1.04
CA ARG A 65 -14.97 15.37 0.80
C ARG A 65 -15.89 16.12 1.77
N ASP A 66 -15.58 16.11 3.06
CA ASP A 66 -16.41 16.72 4.10
C ASP A 66 -16.47 18.24 3.95
N GLU A 67 -15.35 18.86 3.58
CA GLU A 67 -15.32 20.31 3.29
C GLU A 67 -16.21 20.63 2.08
N TYR A 68 -16.12 19.82 1.01
CA TYR A 68 -16.96 20.03 -0.16
C TYR A 68 -18.45 19.78 0.10
N VAL A 69 -18.78 18.63 0.70
CA VAL A 69 -20.19 18.22 0.88
C VAL A 69 -20.90 19.04 1.95
N ARG A 70 -20.21 19.35 3.06
CA ARG A 70 -20.84 20.05 4.21
C ARG A 70 -20.80 21.57 4.10
N SER A 71 -19.73 22.10 3.51
CA SER A 71 -19.48 23.55 3.47
C SER A 71 -19.60 24.15 2.08
N GLY A 72 -19.73 23.31 1.04
CA GLY A 72 -19.75 23.79 -0.36
C GLY A 72 -18.42 24.36 -0.82
N ILE A 73 -17.33 24.18 -0.06
CA ILE A 73 -16.02 24.76 -0.33
C ILE A 73 -15.18 23.77 -1.14
N ARG A 74 -14.84 24.14 -2.37
CA ARG A 74 -14.01 23.33 -3.26
C ARG A 74 -12.59 23.90 -3.38
N ARG A 75 -11.80 23.75 -2.35
CA ARG A 75 -10.39 24.18 -2.36
C ARG A 75 -9.49 23.21 -3.14
N GLU A 76 -9.76 21.93 -3.00
CA GLU A 76 -8.94 20.89 -3.58
C GLU A 76 -9.79 19.92 -4.44
N LYS A 77 -9.19 19.33 -5.45
CA LYS A 77 -9.90 18.49 -6.43
C LYS A 77 -10.07 17.03 -6.00
N GLY A 78 -9.59 16.65 -4.81
CA GLY A 78 -9.65 15.26 -4.33
C GLY A 78 -8.96 14.28 -5.27
N LEU A 79 -9.62 13.18 -5.63
CA LEU A 79 -9.07 12.14 -6.51
C LEU A 79 -8.63 12.66 -7.88
N SER A 80 -9.22 13.74 -8.39
CA SER A 80 -8.83 14.34 -9.67
C SER A 80 -7.41 14.90 -9.64
N SER A 81 -6.96 15.43 -8.49
CA SER A 81 -5.56 15.87 -8.34
C SER A 81 -4.57 14.72 -8.42
N CYS A 82 -4.92 13.56 -7.84
CA CYS A 82 -4.07 12.37 -7.91
C CYS A 82 -3.92 11.88 -9.35
N ARG A 83 -5.02 11.89 -10.12
CA ARG A 83 -5.05 11.44 -11.52
C ARG A 83 -4.19 12.31 -12.44
N GLU A 84 -4.04 13.60 -12.16
CA GLU A 84 -3.19 14.49 -12.96
C GLU A 84 -1.71 14.03 -12.99
N CYS A 85 -1.23 13.43 -11.91
CA CYS A 85 0.13 12.91 -11.81
C CYS A 85 0.22 11.38 -11.88
N HIS A 86 -0.81 10.67 -11.43
CA HIS A 86 -0.87 9.21 -11.40
C HIS A 86 -2.03 8.71 -12.29
N PRO A 87 -1.92 8.78 -13.61
CA PRO A 87 -3.02 8.45 -14.53
C PRO A 87 -3.35 6.95 -14.58
N ASP A 88 -2.43 6.09 -14.16
CA ASP A 88 -2.57 4.64 -14.21
C ASP A 88 -3.01 4.09 -12.84
N ARG A 89 -4.30 3.91 -12.68
CA ARG A 89 -4.90 3.33 -11.49
C ARG A 89 -4.30 1.97 -11.13
N ALA A 90 -4.18 1.07 -12.11
CA ALA A 90 -3.74 -0.30 -11.89
C ALA A 90 -2.28 -0.37 -11.41
N ARG A 91 -1.44 0.53 -11.90
CA ARG A 91 -0.02 0.60 -11.55
C ARG A 91 0.27 1.43 -10.31
N PHE A 92 -0.69 2.20 -9.84
CA PHE A 92 -0.53 3.06 -8.66
C PHE A 92 -1.47 2.63 -7.52
N CYS A 93 -2.75 2.94 -7.60
CA CYS A 93 -3.72 2.67 -6.52
C CYS A 93 -3.88 1.17 -6.27
N ASP A 94 -4.27 0.43 -7.29
CA ASP A 94 -4.60 -1.00 -7.18
C ASP A 94 -3.37 -1.84 -6.84
N ARG A 95 -2.19 -1.43 -7.27
CA ARG A 95 -0.97 -2.19 -6.98
C ARG A 95 -0.65 -2.22 -5.49
N CYS A 96 -0.83 -1.11 -4.78
CA CYS A 96 -0.66 -1.08 -3.33
C CYS A 96 -1.81 -1.78 -2.63
N HIS A 97 -3.05 -1.45 -2.98
CA HIS A 97 -4.24 -1.99 -2.33
C HIS A 97 -4.38 -3.50 -2.52
N ASN A 98 -4.11 -4.03 -3.71
CA ASN A 98 -4.14 -5.47 -3.96
C ASN A 98 -3.05 -6.24 -3.20
N SER A 99 -1.90 -5.60 -2.93
CA SER A 99 -0.82 -6.25 -2.16
C SER A 99 -1.23 -6.56 -0.71
N VAL A 100 -2.21 -5.84 -0.18
CA VAL A 100 -2.78 -6.02 1.17
C VAL A 100 -4.21 -6.57 1.12
N GLN A 101 -4.66 -7.05 -0.04
CA GLN A 101 -6.01 -7.61 -0.26
C GLN A 101 -7.14 -6.62 0.11
N LEU A 102 -6.90 -5.33 -0.04
CA LEU A 102 -7.89 -4.30 0.21
C LEU A 102 -8.57 -3.90 -1.11
N ASN A 103 -9.84 -4.26 -1.24
CA ASN A 103 -10.65 -3.83 -2.37
C ASN A 103 -11.10 -2.37 -2.17
N VAL A 104 -10.81 -1.52 -3.15
CA VAL A 104 -11.14 -0.09 -3.12
C VAL A 104 -12.32 0.18 -4.05
N ASP A 105 -13.48 0.49 -3.48
CA ASP A 105 -14.72 0.74 -4.23
C ASP A 105 -14.92 2.22 -4.62
N CYS A 106 -13.90 3.07 -4.45
CA CYS A 106 -13.98 4.50 -4.82
C CYS A 106 -14.30 4.71 -6.30
N PHE A 107 -13.85 3.80 -7.14
CA PHE A 107 -13.94 3.91 -8.60
C PHE A 107 -15.27 3.41 -9.17
N GLY A 108 -16.16 2.89 -8.34
CA GLY A 108 -17.56 2.68 -8.71
C GLY A 108 -18.33 3.99 -8.93
N CYS A 109 -17.90 5.08 -8.28
CA CYS A 109 -18.52 6.40 -8.39
C CYS A 109 -17.58 7.46 -8.98
N HIS A 110 -16.27 7.30 -8.82
CA HIS A 110 -15.28 8.24 -9.33
C HIS A 110 -14.63 7.70 -10.60
N ASP A 111 -14.87 8.39 -11.70
CA ASP A 111 -14.23 8.05 -12.98
C ASP A 111 -12.70 8.20 -12.86
N TYR A 112 -12.03 7.05 -13.02
CA TYR A 112 -10.58 6.98 -13.10
C TYR A 112 -10.26 6.06 -14.26
N PRO A 113 -9.89 6.60 -15.43
CA PRO A 113 -9.74 5.80 -16.63
C PRO A 113 -8.75 4.66 -16.41
N GLU A 114 -9.18 3.44 -16.72
CA GLU A 114 -8.27 2.32 -16.87
C GLU A 114 -7.36 2.64 -18.07
N THR A 115 -6.06 2.47 -17.91
CA THR A 115 -5.15 2.65 -19.03
C THR A 115 -5.41 1.60 -20.11
N ALA A 116 -5.14 1.95 -21.36
CA ALA A 116 -5.39 1.10 -22.54
C ALA A 116 -4.87 -0.34 -22.42
N SER A 117 -3.90 -0.60 -21.55
CA SER A 117 -3.41 -1.96 -21.26
C SER A 117 -4.38 -2.83 -20.46
N ALA A 118 -5.35 -2.26 -19.76
CA ALA A 118 -6.37 -3.01 -19.02
C ALA A 118 -7.56 -3.40 -19.93
N ILE A 119 -7.83 -2.61 -20.94
CA ILE A 119 -8.91 -2.86 -21.92
C ILE A 119 -8.58 -4.09 -22.77
N SER A 120 -7.33 -4.29 -23.14
CA SER A 120 -6.85 -5.43 -23.94
C SER A 120 -6.96 -6.80 -23.26
N LYS A 121 -7.27 -6.86 -21.96
CA LYS A 121 -7.33 -8.12 -21.19
C LYS A 121 -8.77 -8.59 -20.93
N LYS A 122 -9.76 -7.87 -21.42
CA LYS A 122 -11.21 -8.18 -21.27
C LYS A 122 -11.86 -8.70 -22.57
N GLU A 123 -11.11 -8.88 -23.63
CA GLU A 123 -11.45 -9.63 -24.84
C GLU A 123 -10.75 -11.00 -24.78
#